data_f3e3d8bfce7f2867c0e09ec6d78ff236
#
_entry.id   f3e3d8bfce7f2867c0e09ec6d78ff236
#
_cell.length_a   1.000
_cell.length_b   1.000
_cell.length_c   1.000
_cell.angle_alpha   90.00
_cell.angle_beta   90.00
_cell.angle_gamma   90.00
#
_symmetry.space_group_name_H-M   'P 1'
#
loop_
_entity.id
_entity.type
_entity.pdbx_description
1 polymer ?
#
loop_
_entity_poly.entity_id
_entity_poly.type
_entity_poly.pdbx_seq_one_letter_code
_entity_poly.pdbx_strand_id
1 'polypeptide(L)'
;MNLLRERYRVDLVGLQAACEANYARLMRLLPDMRTTQSSRRIGMTQGDQMLGVLVLDVVLACPYTTTLHVRQEHSLPWLPVPHLEVQVYHDARMAEVVSAEHTRRLRSIYPYPNDAMHQPDEKAQLNLFLGEWLSHCLACGHELASVR
;
A
#
# COMPACT_ATOMS: atom_id res chain seq x y z
N MET A 1 14.23 8.66 32.13
CA MET A 1 13.98 7.33 31.64
C MET A 1 13.41 7.39 30.20
N ASN A 2 14.16 6.89 29.23
CA ASN A 2 13.89 7.18 27.83
C ASN A 2 13.38 5.98 27.02
N LEU A 3 13.15 4.85 27.67
CA LEU A 3 12.72 3.64 26.99
C LEU A 3 11.39 3.81 26.26
N LEU A 4 10.43 4.52 26.90
CA LEU A 4 9.13 4.79 26.28
C LEU A 4 9.23 5.75 25.11
N ARG A 5 10.12 6.73 25.20
CA ARG A 5 10.37 7.66 24.10
C ARG A 5 10.99 6.96 22.91
N GLU A 6 11.88 6.03 23.16
CA GLU A 6 12.52 5.27 22.09
C GLU A 6 11.53 4.39 21.34
N ARG A 7 10.50 3.85 22.02
CA ARG A 7 9.44 3.08 21.40
C ARG A 7 8.66 3.86 20.36
N TYR A 8 8.49 5.16 20.57
CA TYR A 8 7.70 6.01 19.70
C TYR A 8 8.56 6.78 18.71
N ARG A 9 9.85 6.52 18.71
CA ARG A 9 10.75 7.17 17.79
C ARG A 9 10.53 6.61 16.39
N VAL A 10 10.19 7.48 15.46
CA VAL A 10 9.99 7.07 14.08
C VAL A 10 11.33 6.67 13.49
N ASP A 11 11.40 5.48 12.93
CA ASP A 11 12.55 5.04 12.17
C ASP A 11 12.46 5.63 10.77
N LEU A 12 12.97 6.84 10.60
CA LEU A 12 12.90 7.55 9.33
C LEU A 12 13.71 6.84 8.25
N VAL A 13 14.82 6.22 8.60
CA VAL A 13 15.63 5.48 7.64
C VAL A 13 14.89 4.25 7.16
N GLY A 14 14.28 3.51 8.07
CA GLY A 14 13.49 2.34 7.72
C GLY A 14 12.25 2.70 6.92
N LEU A 15 11.58 3.79 7.28
CA LEU A 15 10.42 4.26 6.53
C LEU A 15 10.81 4.68 5.13
N GLN A 16 11.89 5.41 4.98
CA GLN A 16 12.39 5.83 3.67
C GLN A 16 12.74 4.62 2.81
N ALA A 17 13.41 3.63 3.39
CA ALA A 17 13.75 2.40 2.67
C ALA A 17 12.50 1.65 2.21
N ALA A 18 11.47 1.60 3.05
CA ALA A 18 10.20 0.98 2.68
C ALA A 18 9.54 1.73 1.52
N CYS A 19 9.55 3.06 1.55
CA CYS A 19 8.98 3.86 0.46
C CYS A 19 9.74 3.70 -0.86
N GLU A 20 11.05 3.60 -0.78
CA GLU A 20 11.88 3.34 -1.97
C GLU A 20 11.62 1.95 -2.55
N ALA A 21 11.53 0.94 -1.69
CA ALA A 21 11.22 -0.41 -2.12
C ALA A 21 9.83 -0.51 -2.74
N ASN A 22 8.86 0.19 -2.15
CA ASN A 22 7.50 0.23 -2.68
C ASN A 22 7.45 0.90 -4.05
N TYR A 23 8.25 1.93 -4.25
CA TYR A 23 8.36 2.56 -5.56
C TYR A 23 8.84 1.55 -6.62
N ALA A 24 9.91 0.83 -6.31
CA ALA A 24 10.45 -0.17 -7.23
C ALA A 24 9.41 -1.27 -7.53
N ARG A 25 8.67 -1.71 -6.53
CA ARG A 25 7.62 -2.72 -6.71
C ARG A 25 6.49 -2.20 -7.59
N LEU A 26 6.05 -0.97 -7.32
CA LEU A 26 4.97 -0.36 -8.11
C LEU A 26 5.38 -0.12 -9.55
N MET A 27 6.62 0.27 -9.80
CA MET A 27 7.10 0.45 -11.18
C MET A 27 7.15 -0.86 -11.95
N ARG A 28 7.33 -1.98 -11.27
CA ARG A 28 7.25 -3.29 -11.91
C ARG A 28 5.82 -3.68 -12.24
N LEU A 29 4.87 -3.28 -11.41
CA LEU A 29 3.46 -3.60 -11.60
C LEU A 29 2.77 -2.63 -12.56
N LEU A 30 3.18 -1.36 -12.54
CA LEU A 30 2.59 -0.28 -13.35
C LEU A 30 3.68 0.55 -14.00
N PRO A 31 4.39 0.01 -15.01
CA PRO A 31 5.49 0.76 -15.63
C PRO A 31 5.06 2.04 -16.33
N ASP A 32 3.78 2.15 -16.72
CA ASP A 32 3.27 3.30 -17.46
C ASP A 32 2.53 4.33 -16.59
N MET A 33 2.68 4.24 -15.26
CA MET A 33 1.89 5.08 -14.35
C MET A 33 2.15 6.58 -14.48
N ARG A 34 3.29 6.97 -15.05
CA ARG A 34 3.63 8.40 -15.22
C ARG A 34 2.84 9.04 -16.36
N THR A 35 2.43 8.26 -17.33
CA THR A 35 1.85 8.78 -18.56
C THR A 35 0.44 8.32 -18.82
N THR A 36 0.02 7.24 -18.16
CA THR A 36 -1.28 6.62 -18.44
C THR A 36 -2.11 6.53 -17.18
N GLN A 37 -3.28 7.11 -17.24
CA GLN A 37 -4.28 6.95 -16.18
C GLN A 37 -5.03 5.66 -16.44
N SER A 38 -4.56 4.58 -15.84
CA SER A 38 -5.05 3.24 -16.12
C SER A 38 -5.36 2.51 -14.82
N SER A 39 -6.03 1.38 -14.96
CA SER A 39 -6.35 0.49 -13.85
C SER A 39 -5.84 -0.90 -14.19
N ARG A 40 -5.28 -1.58 -13.19
CA ARG A 40 -4.78 -2.93 -13.37
C ARG A 40 -5.32 -3.83 -12.26
N ARG A 41 -5.78 -4.99 -12.64
CA ARG A 41 -6.30 -5.98 -11.70
C ARG A 41 -5.39 -7.21 -11.75
N ILE A 42 -4.94 -7.62 -10.58
CA ILE A 42 -3.99 -8.72 -10.46
C ILE A 42 -4.58 -9.75 -9.50
N GLY A 43 -4.83 -10.94 -10.02
CA GLY A 43 -5.31 -12.05 -9.21
C GLY A 43 -4.17 -12.62 -8.39
N MET A 44 -4.42 -12.84 -7.11
CA MET A 44 -3.46 -13.48 -6.22
C MET A 44 -3.95 -14.87 -5.88
N THR A 45 -3.13 -15.87 -6.20
CA THR A 45 -3.49 -17.25 -5.95
C THR A 45 -2.42 -17.95 -5.13
N GLN A 46 -2.84 -18.95 -4.40
CA GLN A 46 -1.92 -19.85 -3.71
C GLN A 46 -2.40 -21.28 -4.00
N GLY A 47 -1.59 -22.00 -4.80
CA GLY A 47 -2.04 -23.26 -5.34
C GLY A 47 -3.25 -23.07 -6.24
N ASP A 48 -4.33 -23.76 -5.98
CA ASP A 48 -5.57 -23.63 -6.76
C ASP A 48 -6.54 -22.63 -6.14
N GLN A 49 -6.15 -22.02 -5.03
CA GLN A 49 -7.04 -21.14 -4.28
C GLN A 49 -6.82 -19.68 -4.63
N MET A 50 -7.90 -19.00 -4.96
CA MET A 50 -7.88 -17.54 -5.19
C MET A 50 -7.89 -16.84 -3.84
N LEU A 51 -6.85 -16.04 -3.57
CA LEU A 51 -6.74 -15.27 -2.33
C LEU A 51 -7.44 -13.92 -2.44
N GLY A 52 -7.59 -13.39 -3.64
CA GLY A 52 -8.22 -12.10 -3.87
C GLY A 52 -7.70 -11.47 -5.14
N VAL A 53 -8.16 -10.26 -5.40
CA VAL A 53 -7.73 -9.47 -6.56
C VAL A 53 -7.23 -8.13 -6.05
N LEU A 54 -5.98 -7.82 -6.36
CA LEU A 54 -5.43 -6.51 -6.07
C LEU A 54 -5.75 -5.58 -7.24
N VAL A 55 -6.34 -4.43 -6.92
CA VAL A 55 -6.68 -3.43 -7.94
C VAL A 55 -5.81 -2.20 -7.71
N LEU A 56 -5.11 -1.82 -8.75
CA LEU A 56 -4.24 -0.63 -8.77
C LEU A 56 -4.85 0.37 -9.74
N ASP A 57 -5.40 1.46 -9.22
CA ASP A 57 -6.00 2.50 -10.03
C ASP A 57 -5.11 3.73 -10.05
N VAL A 58 -4.66 4.14 -11.23
CA VAL A 58 -3.97 5.42 -11.40
C VAL A 58 -5.05 6.50 -11.48
N VAL A 59 -5.16 7.28 -10.41
CA VAL A 59 -6.18 8.33 -10.31
C VAL A 59 -5.69 9.61 -10.97
N LEU A 60 -4.41 9.91 -10.82
CA LEU A 60 -3.81 11.10 -11.40
C LEU A 60 -2.39 10.77 -11.84
N ALA A 61 -2.13 10.90 -13.14
CA ALA A 61 -0.82 10.65 -13.72
C ALA A 61 -0.17 11.97 -14.12
N CYS A 62 0.93 12.30 -13.45
CA CYS A 62 1.72 13.49 -13.75
C CYS A 62 3.18 13.07 -13.96
N PRO A 63 3.99 13.87 -14.68
CA PRO A 63 5.37 13.46 -14.96
C PRO A 63 6.22 13.18 -13.73
N TYR A 64 6.01 13.94 -12.65
CA TYR A 64 6.84 13.82 -11.45
C TYR A 64 6.12 13.14 -10.29
N THR A 65 4.79 13.08 -10.33
CA THR A 65 4.01 12.46 -9.27
C THR A 65 2.85 11.68 -9.87
N THR A 66 2.49 10.58 -9.22
CA THR A 66 1.32 9.80 -9.58
C THR A 66 0.53 9.51 -8.32
N THR A 67 -0.77 9.62 -8.38
CA THR A 67 -1.65 9.23 -7.29
C THR A 67 -2.32 7.92 -7.63
N LEU A 68 -2.18 6.94 -6.75
CA LEU A 68 -2.75 5.61 -6.93
C LEU A 68 -3.73 5.31 -5.82
N HIS A 69 -4.77 4.56 -6.18
CA HIS A 69 -5.59 3.87 -5.18
C HIS A 69 -5.30 2.38 -5.27
N VAL A 70 -5.05 1.77 -4.13
CA VAL A 70 -4.77 0.34 -4.02
C VAL A 70 -5.84 -0.28 -3.14
N ARG A 71 -6.56 -1.24 -3.69
CA ARG A 71 -7.63 -1.91 -2.97
C ARG A 71 -7.66 -3.39 -3.32
N GLN A 72 -8.36 -4.16 -2.52
CA GLN A 72 -8.51 -5.60 -2.76
C GLN A 72 -9.98 -5.93 -2.98
N GLU A 73 -10.25 -6.69 -4.03
CA GLU A 73 -11.57 -7.27 -4.32
C GLU A 73 -11.58 -8.74 -3.97
N HIS A 74 -12.76 -9.29 -3.78
CA HIS A 74 -12.99 -10.71 -3.54
C HIS A 74 -12.32 -11.23 -2.29
N SER A 75 -12.10 -10.34 -1.32
CA SER A 75 -11.67 -10.73 0.01
C SER A 75 -12.88 -11.24 0.80
N LEU A 76 -12.61 -11.88 1.92
CA LEU A 76 -13.68 -12.35 2.80
C LEU A 76 -14.50 -11.14 3.27
N PRO A 77 -15.85 -11.20 3.18
CA PRO A 77 -16.68 -10.03 3.48
C PRO A 77 -16.55 -9.50 4.91
N TRP A 78 -16.20 -10.39 5.85
CA TRP A 78 -16.07 -10.03 7.25
C TRP A 78 -14.66 -9.51 7.60
N LEU A 79 -13.72 -9.60 6.66
CA LEU A 79 -12.35 -9.14 6.89
C LEU A 79 -12.19 -7.74 6.34
N PRO A 80 -11.94 -6.74 7.19
CA PRO A 80 -11.72 -5.38 6.69
C PRO A 80 -10.39 -5.30 5.95
N VAL A 81 -10.44 -4.87 4.71
CA VAL A 81 -9.25 -4.67 3.89
C VAL A 81 -9.10 -3.18 3.64
N PRO A 82 -7.96 -2.59 3.96
CA PRO A 82 -7.79 -1.16 3.76
C PRO A 82 -7.78 -0.79 2.29
N HIS A 83 -8.32 0.38 2.02
CA HIS A 83 -8.26 1.03 0.72
C HIS A 83 -7.22 2.15 0.86
N LEU A 84 -6.11 2.00 0.19
CA LEU A 84 -4.97 2.89 0.38
C LEU A 84 -4.88 3.91 -0.74
N GLU A 85 -4.59 5.15 -0.36
CA GLU A 85 -4.17 6.15 -1.33
C GLU A 85 -2.66 6.28 -1.24
N VAL A 86 -1.99 6.11 -2.36
CA VAL A 86 -0.53 6.11 -2.45
C VAL A 86 -0.08 7.25 -3.34
N GLN A 87 0.83 8.06 -2.84
CA GLN A 87 1.46 9.11 -3.61
C GLN A 87 2.83 8.64 -4.06
N VAL A 88 3.08 8.69 -5.36
CA VAL A 88 4.34 8.26 -5.94
C VAL A 88 5.12 9.49 -6.39
N TYR A 89 6.36 9.58 -5.95
CA TYR A 89 7.26 10.68 -6.29
C TYR A 89 8.38 10.14 -7.18
N HIS A 90 8.28 10.39 -8.48
CA HIS A 90 9.18 9.76 -9.45
C HIS A 90 10.60 10.26 -9.38
N ASP A 91 10.79 11.55 -9.13
CA ASP A 91 12.14 12.13 -9.02
C ASP A 91 12.85 11.64 -7.76
N ALA A 92 12.12 11.46 -6.67
CA ALA A 92 12.68 10.92 -5.43
C ALA A 92 12.72 9.39 -5.42
N ARG A 93 12.02 8.73 -6.34
CA ARG A 93 11.87 7.28 -6.41
C ARG A 93 11.33 6.71 -5.11
N MET A 94 10.23 7.31 -4.67
CA MET A 94 9.56 6.92 -3.42
C MET A 94 8.06 6.82 -3.65
N ALA A 95 7.43 5.90 -2.95
CA ALA A 95 5.97 5.77 -2.92
C ALA A 95 5.55 5.66 -1.46
N GLU A 96 4.60 6.49 -1.05
CA GLU A 96 4.15 6.46 0.33
C GLU A 96 2.63 6.44 0.41
N VAL A 97 2.13 5.73 1.40
CA VAL A 97 0.71 5.74 1.74
C VAL A 97 0.42 7.07 2.42
N VAL A 98 -0.51 7.85 1.84
CA VAL A 98 -0.88 9.15 2.38
C VAL A 98 -2.22 9.12 3.10
N SER A 99 -3.08 8.16 2.76
CA SER A 99 -4.31 7.96 3.51
C SER A 99 -4.78 6.51 3.35
N ALA A 100 -5.62 6.09 4.29
CA ALA A 100 -6.22 4.76 4.26
C ALA A 100 -7.65 4.85 4.74
N GLU A 101 -8.58 4.42 3.90
CA GLU A 101 -9.94 4.19 4.34
C GLU A 101 -9.97 2.96 5.23
N HIS A 102 -10.93 2.86 6.10
CA HIS A 102 -11.07 1.77 7.06
C HIS A 102 -10.02 1.79 8.17
N THR A 103 -9.26 2.87 8.31
CA THR A 103 -8.32 3.02 9.42
C THR A 103 -9.05 2.86 10.76
N ARG A 104 -10.29 3.37 10.85
CA ARG A 104 -11.10 3.22 12.05
C ARG A 104 -11.41 1.76 12.36
N ARG A 105 -11.66 0.94 11.33
CA ARG A 105 -11.90 -0.50 11.52
C ARG A 105 -10.67 -1.20 12.00
N LEU A 106 -9.51 -0.84 11.45
CA LEU A 106 -8.25 -1.39 11.91
C LEU A 106 -7.98 -1.01 13.36
N ARG A 107 -8.32 0.21 13.75
CA ARG A 107 -8.18 0.66 15.14
C ARG A 107 -9.09 -0.10 16.08
N SER A 108 -10.27 -0.47 15.64
CA SER A 108 -11.18 -1.24 16.50
C SER A 108 -10.68 -2.67 16.72
N ILE A 109 -9.94 -3.22 15.74
CA ILE A 109 -9.35 -4.54 15.85
C ILE A 109 -8.05 -4.49 16.65
N TYR A 110 -7.26 -3.43 16.45
CA TYR A 110 -5.97 -3.23 17.10
C TYR A 110 -6.01 -1.91 17.86
N PRO A 111 -6.50 -1.93 19.12
CA PRO A 111 -6.61 -0.68 19.87
C PRO A 111 -5.25 -0.06 20.14
N TYR A 112 -5.15 1.23 19.83
CA TYR A 112 -3.95 1.99 20.14
C TYR A 112 -4.08 2.62 21.52
N PRO A 113 -3.02 2.60 22.31
CA PRO A 113 -3.08 3.16 23.65
C PRO A 113 -3.24 4.68 23.69
N ASN A 114 -2.91 5.36 22.60
CA ASN A 114 -2.98 6.82 22.55
C ASN A 114 -3.18 7.31 21.12
N ASP A 115 -4.33 7.90 20.86
CA ASP A 115 -4.68 8.38 19.53
C ASP A 115 -3.75 9.49 19.03
N ALA A 116 -3.19 10.29 19.93
CA ALA A 116 -2.31 11.38 19.52
C ALA A 116 -0.96 10.88 19.02
N MET A 117 -0.56 9.66 19.35
CA MET A 117 0.75 9.12 19.04
C MET A 117 0.75 8.11 17.91
N HIS A 118 -0.41 7.74 17.43
CA HIS A 118 -0.50 6.67 16.42
C HIS A 118 -0.06 7.11 15.03
N GLN A 119 -0.09 8.39 14.71
CA GLN A 119 0.10 8.83 13.33
C GLN A 119 1.44 8.47 12.70
N PRO A 120 2.60 8.73 13.34
CA PRO A 120 3.87 8.32 12.71
C PRO A 120 4.00 6.82 12.60
N ASP A 121 3.57 6.12 13.63
CA ASP A 121 3.62 4.66 13.70
C ASP A 121 2.66 4.03 12.71
N GLU A 122 1.46 4.59 12.59
CA GLU A 122 0.45 4.16 11.64
C GLU A 122 0.95 4.32 10.21
N LYS A 123 1.60 5.42 9.89
CA LYS A 123 2.17 5.65 8.57
C LYS A 123 3.23 4.61 8.24
N ALA A 124 4.12 4.32 9.19
CA ALA A 124 5.15 3.30 9.02
C ALA A 124 4.51 1.94 8.78
N GLN A 125 3.51 1.58 9.57
CA GLN A 125 2.81 0.31 9.45
C GLN A 125 2.08 0.18 8.13
N LEU A 126 1.43 1.24 7.67
CA LEU A 126 0.71 1.22 6.40
C LEU A 126 1.66 1.06 5.22
N ASN A 127 2.83 1.68 5.29
CA ASN A 127 3.83 1.53 4.22
C ASN A 127 4.45 0.13 4.22
N LEU A 128 4.67 -0.47 5.38
CA LEU A 128 5.10 -1.85 5.47
C LEU A 128 4.03 -2.80 4.97
N PHE A 129 2.76 -2.55 5.30
CA PHE A 129 1.65 -3.33 4.81
C PHE A 129 1.55 -3.27 3.28
N LEU A 130 1.69 -2.08 2.72
CA LEU A 130 1.72 -1.93 1.26
C LEU A 130 2.86 -2.76 0.66
N GLY A 131 4.03 -2.72 1.28
CA GLY A 131 5.17 -3.49 0.83
C GLY A 131 4.91 -4.99 0.82
N GLU A 132 4.28 -5.50 1.86
CA GLU A 132 3.91 -6.91 1.93
C GLU A 132 2.89 -7.26 0.84
N TRP A 133 1.90 -6.41 0.66
CA TRP A 133 0.87 -6.59 -0.34
C TRP A 133 1.46 -6.65 -1.75
N LEU A 134 2.31 -5.68 -2.08
CA LEU A 134 2.95 -5.61 -3.38
C LEU A 134 3.92 -6.76 -3.60
N SER A 135 4.67 -7.15 -2.58
CA SER A 135 5.59 -8.28 -2.66
C SER A 135 4.85 -9.58 -2.92
N HIS A 136 3.74 -9.78 -2.24
CA HIS A 136 2.91 -10.96 -2.44
C HIS A 136 2.35 -10.98 -3.87
N CYS A 137 1.90 -9.83 -4.33
CA CYS A 137 1.39 -9.66 -5.69
C CYS A 137 2.46 -10.00 -6.74
N LEU A 138 3.69 -9.55 -6.54
CA LEU A 138 4.79 -9.84 -7.46
C LEU A 138 5.18 -11.32 -7.44
N ALA A 139 5.06 -11.97 -6.28
CA ALA A 139 5.44 -13.37 -6.13
C ALA A 139 4.39 -14.34 -6.63
N CYS A 140 3.11 -14.07 -6.38
CA CYS A 140 2.01 -15.00 -6.66
C CYS A 140 0.94 -14.42 -7.58
N GLY A 141 1.09 -13.17 -8.00
CA GLY A 141 0.08 -12.52 -8.81
C GLY A 141 0.16 -12.91 -10.27
N HIS A 142 -0.97 -12.89 -10.92
CA HIS A 142 -1.06 -13.03 -12.36
C HIS A 142 -2.06 -12.01 -12.88
N GLU A 143 -1.79 -11.52 -14.05
CA GLU A 143 -2.65 -10.51 -14.65
C GLU A 143 -4.00 -11.13 -15.02
N LEU A 144 -5.05 -10.48 -14.54
CA LEU A 144 -6.39 -10.87 -14.97
C LEU A 144 -6.68 -10.19 -16.29
N ALA A 145 -7.29 -10.93 -17.21
CA ALA A 145 -7.72 -10.37 -18.47
C ALA A 145 -8.60 -9.16 -18.17
N SER A 146 -8.23 -8.01 -18.70
CA SER A 146 -9.03 -6.82 -18.50
C SER A 146 -10.33 -7.00 -19.28
N VAL A 147 -11.41 -7.11 -18.55
CA VAL A 147 -12.73 -7.08 -19.13
C VAL A 147 -13.02 -5.61 -19.42
N ARG A 148 -13.00 -5.30 -20.66
CA ARG A 148 -13.33 -3.95 -21.10
C ARG A 148 -14.83 -3.78 -21.23
#